data_94813a945b81959d963d918c606885a2
#
_entry.id   94813a945b81959d963d918c606885a2
#
_cell.length_a   1.000
_cell.length_b   1.000
_cell.length_c   1.000
_cell.angle_alpha   90.00
_cell.angle_beta   90.00
_cell.angle_gamma   90.00
#
_symmetry.space_group_name_H-M   'P 1'
#
loop_
_entity.id
_entity.type
_entity.pdbx_description
1 polymer ?
#
loop_
_entity_poly.entity_id
_entity_poly.type
_entity_poly.pdbx_seq_one_letter_code
_entity_poly.pdbx_strand_id
1 'polypeptide(L)'
;MSPRAPAGGAPQPVRDTKTALTIPQAIFLFAAGALGGALNAVAGGGSFIAFPALLFTGVGPVAANATNTLALWVGVTASGGAYRKHLNISKRVMVPLIATSIVGGLLGALLLIRTPPNTFLRVLPWLLLGATLLFAFGKHLTGRISAGISHESSNAAVFGASVFELFVAIYGGYFGGGMGIMNLAMLSAMGMTDIHAMNALKVVLGGFINGVATFTFIATGAIVWKQGVVMTLGAIAGGYFAAHYAQRLPQAWIRSFVIVVGSAMTIYFFVRAYL
;
A
#
# COMPACT_ATOMS: atom_id res chain seq x y z
N MET A 1 -8.46 -51.20 7.75
CA MET A 1 -7.42 -50.26 8.22
C MET A 1 -7.31 -49.14 7.21
N SER A 2 -7.92 -47.99 7.51
CA SER A 2 -7.90 -46.81 6.66
C SER A 2 -6.69 -45.93 7.04
N PRO A 3 -5.89 -45.40 6.10
CA PRO A 3 -4.76 -44.54 6.44
C PRO A 3 -5.26 -43.17 6.90
N ARG A 4 -4.82 -42.76 8.10
CA ARG A 4 -5.04 -41.43 8.67
C ARG A 4 -4.42 -40.37 7.78
N ALA A 5 -5.19 -39.33 7.45
CA ALA A 5 -4.70 -38.11 6.84
C ALA A 5 -3.69 -37.40 7.78
N PRO A 6 -2.61 -36.84 7.29
CA PRO A 6 -1.64 -36.11 8.12
C PRO A 6 -2.24 -34.78 8.57
N ALA A 7 -2.14 -34.53 9.87
CA ALA A 7 -2.51 -33.30 10.55
C ALA A 7 -1.68 -32.11 10.06
N GLY A 8 -2.35 -30.97 10.02
CA GLY A 8 -1.89 -29.57 9.97
C GLY A 8 -0.40 -29.32 9.69
N GLY A 9 -0.04 -29.13 8.43
CA GLY A 9 1.31 -28.70 8.07
C GLY A 9 1.58 -27.29 8.57
N ALA A 10 2.64 -27.13 9.36
CA ALA A 10 3.23 -25.84 9.68
C ALA A 10 3.47 -25.02 8.39
N PRO A 11 3.37 -23.69 8.42
CA PRO A 11 3.65 -22.85 7.26
C PRO A 11 5.03 -23.20 6.74
N GLN A 12 5.09 -23.73 5.51
CA GLN A 12 6.36 -24.05 4.89
C GLN A 12 7.13 -22.75 4.72
N PRO A 13 8.41 -22.67 5.13
CA PRO A 13 9.23 -21.51 4.88
C PRO A 13 9.23 -21.24 3.36
N VAL A 14 9.01 -20.00 2.98
CA VAL A 14 9.09 -19.53 1.59
C VAL A 14 10.43 -20.04 1.06
N ARG A 15 10.40 -21.10 0.26
CA ARG A 15 11.62 -21.61 -0.37
C ARG A 15 12.20 -20.45 -1.16
N ASP A 16 13.37 -20.01 -0.74
CA ASP A 16 14.26 -19.18 -1.56
C ASP A 16 14.34 -19.86 -2.92
N THR A 17 13.54 -19.39 -3.87
CA THR A 17 13.80 -19.67 -5.26
C THR A 17 15.13 -19.02 -5.53
N LYS A 18 16.19 -19.83 -5.61
CA LYS A 18 17.56 -19.47 -5.91
C LYS A 18 17.69 -18.95 -7.36
N THR A 19 16.86 -18.00 -7.73
CA THR A 19 17.08 -17.23 -8.93
C THR A 19 18.09 -16.14 -8.56
N ALA A 20 19.34 -16.39 -8.95
CA ALA A 20 20.35 -15.36 -8.88
C ALA A 20 19.78 -14.13 -9.61
N LEU A 21 19.70 -13.00 -8.90
CA LEU A 21 19.26 -11.75 -9.49
C LEU A 21 20.23 -11.37 -10.60
N THR A 22 19.77 -11.41 -11.85
CA THR A 22 20.58 -11.00 -13.00
C THR A 22 20.66 -9.48 -13.09
N ILE A 23 21.73 -8.97 -13.72
CA ILE A 23 21.92 -7.51 -13.89
C ILE A 23 20.71 -6.86 -14.58
N PRO A 24 20.12 -7.40 -15.68
CA PRO A 24 18.93 -6.85 -16.28
C PRO A 24 17.72 -6.80 -15.33
N GLN A 25 17.52 -7.85 -14.52
CA GLN A 25 16.46 -7.86 -13.51
C GLN A 25 16.69 -6.82 -12.41
N ALA A 26 17.93 -6.61 -11.99
CA ALA A 26 18.28 -5.58 -11.01
C ALA A 26 17.97 -4.18 -11.54
N ILE A 27 18.37 -3.88 -12.79
CA ILE A 27 18.06 -2.60 -13.44
C ILE A 27 16.53 -2.41 -13.56
N PHE A 28 15.82 -3.44 -13.98
CA PHE A 28 14.36 -3.43 -14.09
C PHE A 28 13.68 -3.16 -12.74
N LEU A 29 14.09 -3.87 -11.67
CA LEU A 29 13.54 -3.69 -10.33
C LEU A 29 13.90 -2.32 -9.74
N PHE A 30 15.11 -1.82 -9.99
CA PHE A 30 15.49 -0.47 -9.59
C PHE A 30 14.61 0.60 -10.28
N ALA A 31 14.42 0.50 -11.60
CA ALA A 31 13.56 1.40 -12.36
C ALA A 31 12.09 1.31 -11.91
N ALA A 32 11.56 0.10 -11.71
CA ALA A 32 10.21 -0.11 -11.19
C ALA A 32 10.06 0.43 -9.76
N GLY A 33 11.08 0.25 -8.92
CA GLY A 33 11.15 0.85 -7.58
C GLY A 33 11.15 2.38 -7.65
N ALA A 34 11.94 2.98 -8.54
CA ALA A 34 12.02 4.43 -8.71
C ALA A 34 10.67 5.02 -9.19
N LEU A 35 10.05 4.42 -10.19
CA LEU A 35 8.72 4.82 -10.66
C LEU A 35 7.66 4.59 -9.57
N GLY A 36 7.69 3.44 -8.88
CA GLY A 36 6.78 3.12 -7.79
C GLY A 36 6.93 4.07 -6.61
N GLY A 37 8.15 4.39 -6.20
CA GLY A 37 8.46 5.35 -5.14
C GLY A 37 7.98 6.75 -5.50
N ALA A 38 8.24 7.19 -6.73
CA ALA A 38 7.78 8.47 -7.25
C ALA A 38 6.24 8.58 -7.21
N LEU A 39 5.54 7.57 -7.75
CA LEU A 39 4.08 7.54 -7.74
C LEU A 39 3.50 7.46 -6.32
N ASN A 40 4.17 6.72 -5.44
CA ASN A 40 3.71 6.58 -4.06
C ASN A 40 3.84 7.88 -3.28
N ALA A 41 4.90 8.65 -3.51
CA ALA A 41 5.11 9.96 -2.89
C ALA A 41 4.04 10.98 -3.32
N VAL A 42 3.58 10.95 -4.58
CA VAL A 42 2.65 11.94 -5.12
C VAL A 42 1.19 11.49 -5.01
N ALA A 43 0.88 10.24 -5.36
CA ALA A 43 -0.48 9.76 -5.50
C ALA A 43 -0.83 8.53 -4.63
N GLY A 44 0.15 7.83 -4.06
CA GLY A 44 -0.08 6.61 -3.29
C GLY A 44 -0.31 5.35 -4.14
N GLY A 45 0.05 5.37 -5.44
CA GLY A 45 -0.18 4.28 -6.40
C GLY A 45 1.04 3.43 -6.76
N GLY A 46 2.13 3.50 -5.98
CA GLY A 46 3.40 2.84 -6.32
C GLY A 46 3.31 1.33 -6.49
N SER A 47 2.43 0.66 -5.74
CA SER A 47 2.23 -0.79 -5.81
C SER A 47 1.74 -1.28 -7.18
N PHE A 48 1.08 -0.44 -7.97
CA PHE A 48 0.64 -0.82 -9.33
C PHE A 48 1.80 -1.12 -10.29
N ILE A 49 2.99 -0.59 -10.01
CA ILE A 49 4.22 -0.84 -10.80
C ILE A 49 5.15 -1.79 -10.06
N ALA A 50 5.47 -1.50 -8.81
CA ALA A 50 6.50 -2.21 -8.06
C ALA A 50 6.12 -3.67 -7.77
N PHE A 51 4.86 -3.95 -7.43
CA PHE A 51 4.40 -5.30 -7.16
C PHE A 51 4.40 -6.21 -8.42
N PRO A 52 3.81 -5.83 -9.58
CA PRO A 52 3.91 -6.63 -10.79
C PRO A 52 5.36 -6.86 -11.26
N ALA A 53 6.23 -5.86 -11.09
CA ALA A 53 7.64 -5.99 -11.46
C ALA A 53 8.32 -7.13 -10.68
N LEU A 54 8.03 -7.29 -9.38
CA LEU A 54 8.52 -8.43 -8.59
C LEU A 54 7.98 -9.76 -9.11
N LEU A 55 6.69 -9.83 -9.46
CA LEU A 55 6.10 -11.03 -10.05
C LEU A 55 6.75 -11.41 -11.38
N PHE A 56 7.06 -10.44 -12.24
CA PHE A 56 7.72 -10.67 -13.53
C PHE A 56 9.15 -11.15 -13.38
N THR A 57 9.81 -10.89 -12.25
CA THR A 57 11.13 -11.46 -11.94
C THR A 57 11.07 -12.85 -11.29
N GLY A 58 9.87 -13.46 -11.21
CA GLY A 58 9.67 -14.82 -10.69
C GLY A 58 9.48 -14.90 -9.18
N VAL A 59 9.32 -13.77 -8.48
CA VAL A 59 9.01 -13.76 -7.05
C VAL A 59 7.56 -14.24 -6.84
N GLY A 60 7.35 -15.15 -5.89
CA GLY A 60 6.01 -15.64 -5.56
C GLY A 60 5.08 -14.52 -5.08
N PRO A 61 3.76 -14.61 -5.30
CA PRO A 61 2.85 -13.47 -5.16
C PRO A 61 2.77 -12.89 -3.75
N VAL A 62 2.76 -13.71 -2.70
CA VAL A 62 2.76 -13.25 -1.31
C VAL A 62 4.10 -12.56 -0.96
N ALA A 63 5.22 -13.18 -1.34
CA ALA A 63 6.55 -12.63 -1.13
C ALA A 63 6.77 -11.33 -1.95
N ALA A 64 6.23 -11.25 -3.16
CA ALA A 64 6.27 -10.05 -3.99
C ALA A 64 5.52 -8.89 -3.30
N ASN A 65 4.33 -9.15 -2.75
CA ASN A 65 3.59 -8.11 -2.04
C ASN A 65 4.28 -7.67 -0.74
N ALA A 66 4.82 -8.61 0.03
CA ALA A 66 5.58 -8.30 1.24
C ALA A 66 6.84 -7.47 0.93
N THR A 67 7.57 -7.84 -0.13
CA THR A 67 8.78 -7.14 -0.57
C THR A 67 8.47 -5.74 -1.15
N ASN A 68 7.39 -5.62 -1.91
CA ASN A 68 6.88 -4.34 -2.40
C ASN A 68 6.50 -3.39 -1.23
N THR A 69 5.84 -3.91 -0.20
CA THR A 69 5.46 -3.13 0.98
C THR A 69 6.69 -2.56 1.69
N LEU A 70 7.72 -3.38 1.92
CA LEU A 70 9.01 -2.92 2.46
C LEU A 70 9.60 -1.80 1.60
N ALA A 71 9.74 -2.03 0.29
CA ALA A 71 10.43 -1.09 -0.60
C ALA A 71 9.73 0.28 -0.64
N LEU A 72 8.41 0.27 -0.79
CA LEU A 72 7.62 1.51 -0.85
C LEU A 72 7.50 2.20 0.51
N TRP A 73 7.43 1.45 1.62
CA TRP A 73 7.40 2.04 2.96
C TRP A 73 8.69 2.79 3.26
N VAL A 74 9.87 2.20 3.00
CA VAL A 74 11.16 2.86 3.17
C VAL A 74 11.28 4.08 2.23
N GLY A 75 10.84 3.95 0.97
CA GLY A 75 10.84 5.06 0.01
C GLY A 75 10.00 6.25 0.46
N VAL A 76 8.81 6.02 1.03
CA VAL A 76 7.93 7.09 1.54
C VAL A 76 8.47 7.69 2.85
N THR A 77 8.98 6.87 3.77
CA THR A 77 9.54 7.38 5.02
C THR A 77 10.78 8.24 4.78
N ALA A 78 11.60 7.89 3.79
CA ALA A 78 12.74 8.71 3.38
C ALA A 78 12.32 10.09 2.83
N SER A 79 11.16 10.18 2.15
CA SER A 79 10.59 11.44 1.64
C SER A 79 9.67 12.16 2.66
N GLY A 80 9.22 11.46 3.71
CA GLY A 80 8.18 11.92 4.65
C GLY A 80 8.58 13.06 5.58
N GLY A 81 9.86 13.44 5.65
CA GLY A 81 10.33 14.58 6.46
C GLY A 81 9.67 15.92 6.09
N ALA A 82 9.21 16.07 4.84
CA ALA A 82 8.58 17.29 4.34
C ALA A 82 7.18 17.57 4.96
N TYR A 83 6.46 16.55 5.44
CA TYR A 83 5.08 16.70 5.92
C TYR A 83 4.97 16.95 7.43
N ARG A 84 6.07 16.86 8.21
CA ARG A 84 6.05 17.03 9.67
C ARG A 84 5.53 18.41 10.12
N LYS A 85 5.75 19.45 9.32
CA LYS A 85 5.34 20.82 9.63
C LYS A 85 3.81 21.06 9.60
N HIS A 86 3.06 20.16 8.98
CA HIS A 86 1.60 20.29 8.81
C HIS A 86 0.78 19.39 9.75
N LEU A 87 1.43 18.69 10.69
CA LEU A 87 0.78 17.82 11.67
C LEU A 87 0.28 18.63 12.89
N ASN A 88 -0.64 19.57 12.66
CA ASN A 88 -1.34 20.25 13.75
C ASN A 88 -2.72 19.63 13.96
N ILE A 89 -2.74 18.36 14.40
CA ILE A 89 -3.96 17.58 14.60
C ILE A 89 -4.08 17.20 16.07
N SER A 90 -5.29 17.32 16.62
CA SER A 90 -5.57 16.96 18.01
C SER A 90 -5.19 15.49 18.27
N LYS A 91 -4.50 15.26 19.40
CA LYS A 91 -4.17 13.91 19.88
C LYS A 91 -5.40 13.03 20.05
N ARG A 92 -6.57 13.63 20.37
CA ARG A 92 -7.85 12.96 20.50
C ARG A 92 -8.27 12.24 19.20
N VAL A 93 -7.95 12.79 18.04
CA VAL A 93 -8.21 12.19 16.73
C VAL A 93 -7.04 11.28 16.30
N MET A 94 -5.81 11.75 16.45
CA MET A 94 -4.64 11.08 15.93
C MET A 94 -4.35 9.73 16.64
N VAL A 95 -4.49 9.67 17.96
CA VAL A 95 -4.14 8.46 18.73
C VAL A 95 -5.03 7.28 18.41
N PRO A 96 -6.39 7.39 18.37
CA PRO A 96 -7.25 6.28 17.98
C PRO A 96 -7.00 5.80 16.53
N LEU A 97 -6.78 6.72 15.59
CA LEU A 97 -6.50 6.38 14.20
C LEU A 97 -5.17 5.64 14.05
N ILE A 98 -4.11 6.05 14.78
CA ILE A 98 -2.84 5.33 14.78
C ILE A 98 -3.00 3.95 15.43
N ALA A 99 -3.73 3.83 16.54
CA ALA A 99 -3.96 2.56 17.19
C ALA A 99 -4.68 1.56 16.26
N THR A 100 -5.72 1.99 15.58
CA THR A 100 -6.45 1.16 14.60
C THR A 100 -5.60 0.86 13.36
N SER A 101 -4.74 1.78 12.92
CA SER A 101 -3.77 1.54 11.84
C SER A 101 -2.76 0.45 12.21
N ILE A 102 -2.24 0.45 13.43
CA ILE A 102 -1.32 -0.59 13.91
C ILE A 102 -2.01 -1.94 13.98
N VAL A 103 -3.19 -2.01 14.61
CA VAL A 103 -3.95 -3.26 14.76
C VAL A 103 -4.38 -3.80 13.39
N GLY A 104 -4.95 -2.95 12.55
CA GLY A 104 -5.40 -3.34 11.21
C GLY A 104 -4.25 -3.75 10.30
N GLY A 105 -3.14 -3.00 10.32
CA GLY A 105 -1.93 -3.33 9.56
C GLY A 105 -1.36 -4.70 9.95
N LEU A 106 -1.31 -5.01 11.24
CA LEU A 106 -0.91 -6.32 11.74
C LEU A 106 -1.85 -7.43 11.27
N LEU A 107 -3.16 -7.23 11.44
CA LEU A 107 -4.16 -8.22 11.01
C LEU A 107 -4.12 -8.46 9.51
N GLY A 108 -3.99 -7.41 8.70
CA GLY A 108 -3.85 -7.50 7.25
C GLY A 108 -2.59 -8.26 6.81
N ALA A 109 -1.45 -7.95 7.43
CA ALA A 109 -0.19 -8.64 7.16
C ALA A 109 -0.25 -10.12 7.53
N LEU A 110 -0.81 -10.46 8.70
CA LEU A 110 -1.00 -11.85 9.13
C LEU A 110 -1.97 -12.59 8.20
N LEU A 111 -3.03 -11.94 7.75
CA LEU A 111 -3.97 -12.49 6.78
C LEU A 111 -3.26 -12.82 5.46
N LEU A 112 -2.42 -11.91 4.94
CA LEU A 112 -1.65 -12.12 3.71
C LEU A 112 -0.75 -13.36 3.83
N ILE A 113 0.01 -13.48 4.92
CA ILE A 113 0.94 -14.59 5.12
C ILE A 113 0.21 -15.94 5.22
N ARG A 114 -1.00 -15.95 5.79
CA ARG A 114 -1.84 -17.16 5.89
C ARG A 114 -2.60 -17.47 4.61
N THR A 115 -2.65 -16.53 3.66
CA THR A 115 -3.35 -16.75 2.38
C THR A 115 -2.48 -17.62 1.45
N PRO A 116 -2.98 -18.75 0.96
CA PRO A 116 -2.27 -19.55 -0.03
C PRO A 116 -1.97 -18.74 -1.30
N PRO A 117 -0.79 -18.91 -1.94
CA PRO A 117 -0.41 -18.15 -3.11
C PRO A 117 -1.43 -18.14 -4.25
N ASN A 118 -2.07 -19.29 -4.52
CA ASN A 118 -3.10 -19.43 -5.54
C ASN A 118 -4.39 -18.66 -5.17
N THR A 119 -4.76 -18.63 -3.91
CA THR A 119 -5.90 -17.85 -3.41
C THR A 119 -5.61 -16.36 -3.56
N PHE A 120 -4.40 -15.92 -3.18
CA PHE A 120 -3.99 -14.53 -3.34
C PHE A 120 -4.03 -14.08 -4.82
N LEU A 121 -3.54 -14.92 -5.75
CA LEU A 121 -3.59 -14.63 -7.18
C LEU A 121 -5.03 -14.48 -7.71
N ARG A 122 -5.99 -15.25 -7.19
CA ARG A 122 -7.41 -15.12 -7.56
C ARG A 122 -8.06 -13.85 -6.99
N VAL A 123 -7.67 -13.44 -5.79
CA VAL A 123 -8.20 -12.22 -5.15
C VAL A 123 -7.54 -10.96 -5.73
N LEU A 124 -6.30 -11.08 -6.18
CA LEU A 124 -5.48 -9.95 -6.64
C LEU A 124 -6.15 -9.08 -7.72
N PRO A 125 -6.75 -9.60 -8.81
CA PRO A 125 -7.40 -8.76 -9.81
C PRO A 125 -8.55 -7.93 -9.23
N TRP A 126 -9.27 -8.45 -8.25
CA TRP A 126 -10.33 -7.71 -7.55
C TRP A 126 -9.79 -6.58 -6.68
N LEU A 127 -8.65 -6.83 -6.00
CA LEU A 127 -7.96 -5.80 -5.23
C LEU A 127 -7.43 -4.68 -6.13
N LEU A 128 -6.84 -5.04 -7.28
CA LEU A 128 -6.37 -4.09 -8.28
C LEU A 128 -7.52 -3.30 -8.91
N LEU A 129 -8.63 -3.97 -9.22
CA LEU A 129 -9.85 -3.32 -9.72
C LEU A 129 -10.37 -2.29 -8.71
N GLY A 130 -10.55 -2.70 -7.46
CA GLY A 130 -11.02 -1.82 -6.39
C GLY A 130 -10.10 -0.61 -6.20
N ALA A 131 -8.78 -0.83 -6.15
CA ALA A 131 -7.80 0.24 -6.06
C ALA A 131 -7.84 1.17 -7.29
N THR A 132 -7.96 0.62 -8.51
CA THR A 132 -8.07 1.41 -9.75
C THR A 132 -9.34 2.25 -9.77
N LEU A 133 -10.48 1.68 -9.36
CA LEU A 133 -11.74 2.41 -9.23
C LEU A 133 -11.65 3.53 -8.19
N LEU A 134 -10.97 3.29 -7.05
CA LEU A 134 -10.70 4.34 -6.06
C LEU A 134 -9.86 5.47 -6.67
N PHE A 135 -8.84 5.16 -7.48
CA PHE A 135 -8.08 6.19 -8.21
C PHE A 135 -8.94 6.91 -9.25
N ALA A 136 -9.82 6.19 -9.96
CA ALA A 136 -10.68 6.77 -10.99
C ALA A 136 -11.80 7.66 -10.40
N PHE A 137 -12.36 7.33 -9.25
CA PHE A 137 -13.54 8.00 -8.70
C PHE A 137 -13.29 8.70 -7.35
N GLY A 138 -12.15 8.50 -6.71
CA GLY A 138 -11.85 9.00 -5.36
C GLY A 138 -12.00 10.52 -5.22
N LYS A 139 -11.69 11.31 -6.25
CA LYS A 139 -11.89 12.77 -6.24
C LYS A 139 -13.37 13.15 -6.11
N HIS A 140 -14.29 12.37 -6.70
CA HIS A 140 -15.72 12.62 -6.60
C HIS A 140 -16.26 12.21 -5.22
N LEU A 141 -15.67 11.18 -4.61
CA LEU A 141 -16.00 10.76 -3.24
C LEU A 141 -15.57 11.81 -2.21
N THR A 142 -14.34 12.33 -2.30
CA THR A 142 -13.84 13.35 -1.37
C THR A 142 -14.55 14.69 -1.52
N GLY A 143 -14.89 15.12 -2.75
CA GLY A 143 -15.55 16.41 -3.01
C GLY A 143 -17.00 16.49 -2.55
N ARG A 144 -17.74 15.37 -2.48
CA ARG A 144 -19.15 15.34 -2.06
C ARG A 144 -19.34 15.33 -0.54
N ILE A 145 -18.35 14.89 0.21
CA ILE A 145 -18.42 14.67 1.65
C ILE A 145 -18.12 15.96 2.44
N SER A 146 -17.39 16.91 1.85
CA SER A 146 -16.97 18.17 2.52
C SER A 146 -18.10 19.17 2.86
N ALA A 147 -19.34 18.87 2.54
CA ALA A 147 -20.42 19.88 2.56
C ALA A 147 -21.14 20.05 3.91
N GLY A 148 -20.65 19.54 5.04
CA GLY A 148 -21.52 19.63 6.18
C GLY A 148 -21.07 19.37 7.61
N ILE A 149 -19.80 19.43 7.99
CA ILE A 149 -19.42 19.15 9.39
C ILE A 149 -18.55 20.27 9.95
N SER A 150 -18.98 20.84 11.09
CA SER A 150 -18.35 21.86 11.90
C SER A 150 -17.04 21.42 12.59
N HIS A 151 -16.22 22.38 12.95
CA HIS A 151 -14.83 22.36 13.41
C HIS A 151 -14.45 21.48 14.62
N GLU A 152 -15.38 20.81 15.28
CA GLU A 152 -15.08 19.86 16.35
C GLU A 152 -15.60 18.48 15.99
N SER A 153 -14.67 17.56 15.66
CA SER A 153 -15.03 16.16 15.45
C SER A 153 -15.66 15.58 16.71
N SER A 154 -16.94 15.26 16.66
CA SER A 154 -17.66 14.63 17.78
C SER A 154 -17.02 13.28 18.13
N ASN A 155 -17.21 12.80 19.36
CA ASN A 155 -16.72 11.46 19.76
C ASN A 155 -17.26 10.36 18.83
N ALA A 156 -18.49 10.48 18.35
CA ALA A 156 -19.10 9.56 17.42
C ALA A 156 -18.39 9.59 16.04
N ALA A 157 -17.99 10.77 15.57
CA ALA A 157 -17.22 10.89 14.31
C ALA A 157 -15.82 10.26 14.43
N VAL A 158 -15.12 10.48 15.54
CA VAL A 158 -13.81 9.87 15.81
C VAL A 158 -13.94 8.35 15.91
N PHE A 159 -14.95 7.84 16.59
CA PHE A 159 -15.22 6.40 16.68
C PHE A 159 -15.52 5.79 15.31
N GLY A 160 -16.43 6.39 14.53
CA GLY A 160 -16.76 5.93 13.18
C GLY A 160 -15.54 5.93 12.24
N ALA A 161 -14.72 7.00 12.30
CA ALA A 161 -13.47 7.08 11.55
C ALA A 161 -12.47 6.00 11.98
N SER A 162 -12.35 5.72 13.28
CA SER A 162 -11.45 4.68 13.79
C SER A 162 -11.87 3.29 13.35
N VAL A 163 -13.17 3.00 13.32
CA VAL A 163 -13.71 1.75 12.77
C VAL A 163 -13.44 1.64 11.27
N PHE A 164 -13.67 2.72 10.52
CA PHE A 164 -13.37 2.74 9.09
C PHE A 164 -11.87 2.57 8.83
N GLU A 165 -11.02 3.28 9.58
CA GLU A 165 -9.56 3.17 9.50
C GLU A 165 -9.08 1.73 9.78
N LEU A 166 -9.70 1.02 10.71
CA LEU A 166 -9.38 -0.39 10.98
C LEU A 166 -9.53 -1.24 9.70
N PHE A 167 -10.64 -1.08 8.97
CA PHE A 167 -10.85 -1.79 7.70
C PHE A 167 -9.86 -1.36 6.62
N VAL A 168 -9.60 -0.05 6.50
CA VAL A 168 -8.59 0.47 5.58
C VAL A 168 -7.20 -0.07 5.92
N ALA A 169 -6.87 -0.15 7.20
CA ALA A 169 -5.60 -0.67 7.67
C ALA A 169 -5.44 -2.18 7.46
N ILE A 170 -6.52 -2.97 7.64
CA ILE A 170 -6.51 -4.41 7.29
C ILE A 170 -6.27 -4.57 5.78
N TYR A 171 -6.98 -3.82 4.94
CA TYR A 171 -6.75 -3.81 3.50
C TYR A 171 -5.33 -3.35 3.17
N GLY A 172 -4.84 -2.30 3.83
CA GLY A 172 -3.50 -1.74 3.67
C GLY A 172 -2.39 -2.74 4.00
N GLY A 173 -2.50 -3.44 5.12
CA GLY A 173 -1.56 -4.49 5.53
C GLY A 173 -1.62 -5.74 4.66
N TYR A 174 -2.80 -6.03 4.06
CA TYR A 174 -2.99 -7.16 3.15
C TYR A 174 -2.48 -6.88 1.74
N PHE A 175 -2.73 -5.69 1.18
CA PHE A 175 -2.37 -5.32 -0.20
C PHE A 175 -1.84 -3.90 -0.34
N GLY A 176 -2.52 -2.91 0.22
CA GLY A 176 -2.08 -1.51 0.32
C GLY A 176 -2.31 -0.62 -0.90
N GLY A 177 -2.63 -1.16 -2.06
CA GLY A 177 -2.89 -0.36 -3.26
C GLY A 177 -4.11 0.56 -3.09
N GLY A 178 -3.93 1.88 -3.21
CA GLY A 178 -5.05 2.84 -3.11
C GLY A 178 -5.52 3.19 -1.70
N MET A 179 -4.96 2.60 -0.63
CA MET A 179 -5.38 2.89 0.76
C MET A 179 -5.29 4.39 1.10
N GLY A 180 -4.32 5.10 0.54
CA GLY A 180 -4.17 6.55 0.77
C GLY A 180 -5.37 7.38 0.32
N ILE A 181 -6.10 6.93 -0.72
CA ILE A 181 -7.34 7.59 -1.17
C ILE A 181 -8.47 7.31 -0.19
N MET A 182 -8.54 6.09 0.34
CA MET A 182 -9.53 5.72 1.37
C MET A 182 -9.32 6.56 2.63
N ASN A 183 -8.06 6.74 3.06
CA ASN A 183 -7.73 7.62 4.18
C ASN A 183 -8.14 9.08 3.92
N LEU A 184 -7.84 9.61 2.73
CA LEU A 184 -8.27 10.97 2.40
C LEU A 184 -9.80 11.11 2.37
N ALA A 185 -10.53 10.12 1.86
CA ALA A 185 -11.99 10.11 1.88
C ALA A 185 -12.54 10.11 3.31
N MET A 186 -11.95 9.30 4.20
CA MET A 186 -12.31 9.25 5.62
C MET A 186 -12.06 10.60 6.29
N LEU A 187 -10.89 11.20 6.11
CA LEU A 187 -10.54 12.48 6.73
C LEU A 187 -11.43 13.61 6.21
N SER A 188 -11.79 13.58 4.93
CA SER A 188 -12.79 14.50 4.35
C SER A 188 -14.17 14.31 4.98
N ALA A 189 -14.59 13.05 5.20
CA ALA A 189 -15.85 12.74 5.88
C ALA A 189 -15.87 13.19 7.34
N MET A 190 -14.71 13.27 8.00
CA MET A 190 -14.56 13.87 9.33
C MET A 190 -14.65 15.41 9.33
N GLY A 191 -14.80 16.03 8.17
CA GLY A 191 -14.88 17.50 8.03
C GLY A 191 -13.51 18.20 7.90
N MET A 192 -12.42 17.46 7.71
CA MET A 192 -11.13 18.09 7.43
C MET A 192 -11.14 18.73 6.04
N THR A 193 -10.76 20.00 5.96
CA THR A 193 -10.72 20.81 4.72
C THR A 193 -9.28 21.15 4.29
N ASP A 194 -8.33 21.17 5.21
CA ASP A 194 -6.93 21.42 4.89
C ASP A 194 -6.29 20.17 4.27
N ILE A 195 -6.08 20.23 2.96
CA ILE A 195 -5.49 19.14 2.19
C ILE A 195 -4.05 18.82 2.61
N HIS A 196 -3.30 19.78 3.16
CA HIS A 196 -1.93 19.55 3.62
C HIS A 196 -1.95 18.76 4.93
N ALA A 197 -2.82 19.12 5.88
CA ALA A 197 -3.01 18.37 7.11
C ALA A 197 -3.56 16.96 6.83
N MET A 198 -4.51 16.81 5.90
CA MET A 198 -5.04 15.50 5.48
C MET A 198 -3.95 14.62 4.85
N ASN A 199 -3.11 15.19 3.97
CA ASN A 199 -1.99 14.44 3.38
C ASN A 199 -0.93 14.07 4.43
N ALA A 200 -0.65 14.95 5.37
CA ALA A 200 0.27 14.68 6.46
C ALA A 200 -0.24 13.49 7.32
N LEU A 201 -1.51 13.50 7.72
CA LEU A 201 -2.10 12.42 8.50
C LEU A 201 -2.18 11.10 7.70
N LYS A 202 -2.57 11.15 6.43
CA LYS A 202 -2.54 9.99 5.51
C LYS A 202 -1.14 9.34 5.48
N VAL A 203 -0.08 10.14 5.39
CA VAL A 203 1.31 9.64 5.37
C VAL A 203 1.67 8.99 6.71
N VAL A 204 1.24 9.57 7.82
CA VAL A 204 1.46 9.00 9.16
C VAL A 204 0.73 7.66 9.30
N LEU A 205 -0.57 7.60 9.01
CA LEU A 205 -1.38 6.38 9.12
C LEU A 205 -0.81 5.27 8.20
N GLY A 206 -0.54 5.60 6.93
CA GLY A 206 0.10 4.68 5.99
C GLY A 206 1.49 4.23 6.43
N GLY A 207 2.24 5.11 7.09
CA GLY A 207 3.53 4.80 7.71
C GLY A 207 3.42 3.74 8.79
N PHE A 208 2.42 3.83 9.68
CA PHE A 208 2.17 2.82 10.72
C PHE A 208 1.64 1.52 10.13
N ILE A 209 0.67 1.56 9.20
CA ILE A 209 0.12 0.37 8.55
C ILE A 209 1.24 -0.43 7.86
N ASN A 210 1.97 0.22 6.95
CA ASN A 210 3.04 -0.45 6.18
C ASN A 210 4.25 -0.79 7.05
N GLY A 211 4.55 0.01 8.08
CA GLY A 211 5.62 -0.28 9.03
C GLY A 211 5.36 -1.57 9.78
N VAL A 212 4.20 -1.69 10.43
CA VAL A 212 3.82 -2.91 11.16
C VAL A 212 3.73 -4.11 10.22
N ALA A 213 3.16 -3.94 9.03
CA ALA A 213 3.12 -5.00 8.02
C ALA A 213 4.54 -5.44 7.61
N THR A 214 5.45 -4.49 7.35
CA THR A 214 6.85 -4.77 7.01
C THR A 214 7.57 -5.54 8.13
N PHE A 215 7.45 -5.11 9.38
CA PHE A 215 8.05 -5.84 10.51
C PHE A 215 7.49 -7.25 10.64
N THR A 216 6.18 -7.44 10.42
CA THR A 216 5.55 -8.75 10.40
C THR A 216 6.12 -9.62 9.26
N PHE A 217 6.29 -9.07 8.06
CA PHE A 217 6.86 -9.78 6.92
C PHE A 217 8.34 -10.13 7.11
N ILE A 218 9.12 -9.28 7.78
CA ILE A 218 10.50 -9.57 8.15
C ILE A 218 10.53 -10.74 9.17
N ALA A 219 9.72 -10.65 10.23
CA ALA A 219 9.68 -11.66 11.29
C ALA A 219 9.23 -13.04 10.78
N THR A 220 8.41 -13.09 9.73
CA THR A 220 7.92 -14.33 9.11
C THR A 220 8.77 -14.82 7.94
N GLY A 221 9.85 -14.12 7.58
CA GLY A 221 10.71 -14.49 6.46
C GLY A 221 10.07 -14.34 5.08
N ALA A 222 9.01 -13.52 4.95
CA ALA A 222 8.28 -13.35 3.69
C ALA A 222 9.00 -12.42 2.68
N ILE A 223 10.05 -11.71 3.11
CA ILE A 223 10.78 -10.74 2.28
C ILE A 223 11.83 -11.45 1.42
N VAL A 224 11.85 -11.15 0.13
CA VAL A 224 12.93 -11.57 -0.79
C VAL A 224 13.97 -10.46 -0.83
N TRP A 225 15.03 -10.60 0.00
CA TRP A 225 15.95 -9.51 0.31
C TRP A 225 16.71 -8.96 -0.89
N LYS A 226 17.22 -9.82 -1.79
CA LYS A 226 18.04 -9.37 -2.94
C LYS A 226 17.22 -8.41 -3.84
N GLN A 227 16.03 -8.82 -4.22
CA GLN A 227 15.11 -8.02 -5.02
C GLN A 227 14.59 -6.81 -4.23
N GLY A 228 14.32 -7.02 -2.95
CA GLY A 228 13.82 -6.00 -2.04
C GLY A 228 14.79 -4.83 -1.87
N VAL A 229 16.08 -5.10 -1.64
CA VAL A 229 17.10 -4.04 -1.48
C VAL A 229 17.23 -3.21 -2.75
N VAL A 230 17.32 -3.86 -3.92
CA VAL A 230 17.44 -3.15 -5.20
C VAL A 230 16.21 -2.27 -5.45
N MET A 231 15.01 -2.82 -5.24
CA MET A 231 13.77 -2.06 -5.39
C MET A 231 13.65 -0.93 -4.38
N THR A 232 14.09 -1.14 -3.14
CA THR A 232 14.07 -0.11 -2.08
C THR A 232 14.99 1.06 -2.45
N LEU A 233 16.20 0.79 -2.95
CA LEU A 233 17.11 1.83 -3.43
C LEU A 233 16.46 2.66 -4.54
N GLY A 234 15.82 1.99 -5.51
CA GLY A 234 15.00 2.65 -6.52
C GLY A 234 13.90 3.51 -5.91
N ALA A 235 13.12 2.96 -4.98
CA ALA A 235 12.00 3.65 -4.35
C ALA A 235 12.43 4.90 -3.55
N ILE A 236 13.57 4.84 -2.88
CA ILE A 236 14.17 6.00 -2.20
C ILE A 236 14.55 7.08 -3.23
N ALA A 237 15.28 6.69 -4.29
CA ALA A 237 15.69 7.62 -5.33
C ALA A 237 14.46 8.27 -5.99
N GLY A 238 13.48 7.47 -6.45
CA GLY A 238 12.27 7.97 -7.08
C GLY A 238 11.41 8.83 -6.15
N GLY A 239 11.23 8.42 -4.90
CA GLY A 239 10.50 9.19 -3.89
C GLY A 239 11.15 10.55 -3.61
N TYR A 240 12.46 10.59 -3.48
CA TYR A 240 13.22 11.82 -3.27
C TYR A 240 13.11 12.78 -4.46
N PHE A 241 13.34 12.29 -5.68
CA PHE A 241 13.22 13.11 -6.88
C PHE A 241 11.78 13.58 -7.12
N ALA A 242 10.80 12.71 -6.88
CA ALA A 242 9.40 13.09 -7.03
C ALA A 242 8.96 14.16 -6.02
N ALA A 243 9.44 14.10 -4.78
CA ALA A 243 9.15 15.12 -3.78
C ALA A 243 9.64 16.52 -4.20
N HIS A 244 10.71 16.59 -5.01
CA HIS A 244 11.27 17.86 -5.48
C HIS A 244 10.72 18.32 -6.84
N TYR A 245 10.50 17.40 -7.78
CA TYR A 245 10.19 17.73 -9.17
C TYR A 245 8.76 17.39 -9.59
N ALA A 246 8.18 16.29 -9.08
CA ALA A 246 6.86 15.82 -9.49
C ALA A 246 5.71 16.69 -8.95
N GLN A 247 5.95 17.50 -7.91
CA GLN A 247 4.98 18.52 -7.46
C GLN A 247 4.65 19.54 -8.56
N ARG A 248 5.50 19.67 -9.58
CA ARG A 248 5.28 20.55 -10.75
C ARG A 248 4.44 19.90 -11.84
N LEU A 249 4.24 18.57 -11.80
CA LEU A 249 3.44 17.87 -12.79
C LEU A 249 1.94 18.00 -12.47
N PRO A 250 1.09 18.19 -13.49
CA PRO A 250 -0.35 18.23 -13.29
C PRO A 250 -0.84 16.90 -12.67
N GLN A 251 -1.50 16.97 -11.53
CA GLN A 251 -2.03 15.79 -10.84
C GLN A 251 -2.94 14.91 -11.71
N ALA A 252 -3.59 15.53 -12.71
CA ALA A 252 -4.42 14.82 -13.69
C ALA A 252 -3.61 13.78 -14.50
N TRP A 253 -2.40 14.13 -14.93
CA TRP A 253 -1.53 13.23 -15.69
C TRP A 253 -1.08 12.02 -14.87
N ILE A 254 -0.65 12.27 -13.63
CA ILE A 254 -0.23 11.21 -12.70
C ILE A 254 -1.40 10.26 -12.43
N ARG A 255 -2.58 10.81 -12.18
CA ARG A 255 -3.80 10.04 -11.96
C ARG A 255 -4.18 9.20 -13.18
N SER A 256 -4.19 9.79 -14.38
CA SER A 256 -4.48 9.08 -15.62
C SER A 256 -3.48 7.95 -15.86
N PHE A 257 -2.19 8.19 -15.61
CA PHE A 257 -1.16 7.17 -15.71
C PHE A 257 -1.41 6.00 -14.76
N VAL A 258 -1.71 6.27 -13.48
CA VAL A 258 -2.04 5.22 -12.49
C VAL A 258 -3.28 4.43 -12.90
N ILE A 259 -4.32 5.09 -13.42
CA ILE A 259 -5.54 4.42 -13.90
C ILE A 259 -5.23 3.52 -15.09
N VAL A 260 -4.47 3.99 -16.06
CA VAL A 260 -4.10 3.19 -17.25
C VAL A 260 -3.29 1.95 -16.85
N VAL A 261 -2.24 2.14 -16.03
CA VAL A 261 -1.41 1.03 -15.55
C VAL A 261 -2.23 0.08 -14.68
N GLY A 262 -3.03 0.62 -13.75
CA GLY A 262 -3.91 -0.18 -12.89
C GLY A 262 -4.93 -0.99 -13.69
N SER A 263 -5.56 -0.41 -14.71
CA SER A 263 -6.50 -1.10 -15.59
C SER A 263 -5.81 -2.21 -16.38
N ALA A 264 -4.64 -1.92 -16.98
CA ALA A 264 -3.87 -2.91 -17.72
C ALA A 264 -3.45 -4.09 -16.82
N MET A 265 -2.97 -3.82 -15.61
CA MET A 265 -2.60 -4.86 -14.65
C MET A 265 -3.83 -5.64 -14.15
N THR A 266 -4.95 -4.97 -13.93
CA THR A 266 -6.21 -5.63 -13.57
C THR A 266 -6.62 -6.63 -14.64
N ILE A 267 -6.66 -6.21 -15.90
CA ILE A 267 -7.01 -7.10 -17.04
C ILE A 267 -6.02 -8.26 -17.14
N TYR A 268 -4.71 -7.98 -17.07
CA TYR A 268 -3.66 -9.00 -17.12
C TYR A 268 -3.86 -10.08 -16.04
N PHE A 269 -4.11 -9.67 -14.80
CA PHE A 269 -4.29 -10.62 -13.70
C PHE A 269 -5.65 -11.33 -13.73
N PHE A 270 -6.70 -10.71 -14.27
CA PHE A 270 -7.96 -11.43 -14.53
C PHE A 270 -7.77 -12.56 -15.54
N VAL A 271 -7.11 -12.27 -16.66
CA VAL A 271 -6.79 -13.30 -17.67
C VAL A 271 -5.94 -14.41 -17.06
N ARG A 272 -4.89 -14.05 -16.31
CA ARG A 272 -3.98 -15.03 -15.71
C ARG A 272 -4.61 -15.87 -14.59
N ALA A 273 -5.59 -15.35 -13.86
CA ALA A 273 -6.18 -16.02 -12.69
C ALA A 273 -7.40 -16.88 -13.02
N TYR A 274 -8.09 -16.57 -14.14
CA TYR A 274 -9.39 -17.16 -14.46
C TYR A 274 -9.49 -17.77 -15.86
N LEU A 275 -8.56 -17.46 -16.77
CA LEU A 275 -8.42 -18.04 -18.10
C LEU A 275 -7.12 -18.85 -18.21
#